data_a501609e4df964356c695e32d2811fb7
#
_entry.id   a501609e4df964356c695e32d2811fb7
#
_cell.length_a   1.000
_cell.length_b   1.000
_cell.length_c   1.000
_cell.angle_alpha   90.00
_cell.angle_beta   90.00
_cell.angle_gamma   90.00
#
_symmetry.space_group_name_H-M   'P 1'
#
loop_
_entity.id
_entity.type
_entity.pdbx_description
1 polymer ?
#
loop_
_entity_poly.entity_id
_entity_poly.type
_entity_poly.pdbx_seq_one_letter_code
_entity_poly.pdbx_strand_id
1 'polypeptide(L)'
;MVKVLSEKYSEEYSRDRHRAAVARTARANGTHPGDAENFAHNVVDKVESWLRDKEEITASELSAVTANVMAEYDEDTAYLYGSENRLF
;
A
#
# COMPACT_ATOMS: atom_id res chain seq x y z
N MET A 1 4.40 -0.17 17.25
CA MET A 1 4.58 -0.53 15.84
C MET A 1 3.55 -1.54 15.41
N VAL A 2 3.00 -1.36 14.22
CA VAL A 2 2.01 -2.29 13.68
C VAL A 2 2.71 -3.52 13.14
N LYS A 3 2.20 -4.69 13.48
CA LYS A 3 2.68 -5.95 12.91
C LYS A 3 1.77 -6.37 11.77
N VAL A 4 2.37 -6.81 10.68
CA VAL A 4 1.66 -7.32 9.52
C VAL A 4 1.77 -8.84 9.52
N LEU A 5 0.62 -9.50 9.56
CA LEU A 5 0.56 -10.96 9.66
C LEU A 5 0.26 -11.59 8.31
N SER A 6 1.03 -12.59 7.96
CA SER A 6 0.76 -13.43 6.80
C SER A 6 0.62 -14.87 7.27
N GLU A 7 0.32 -15.80 6.36
CA GLU A 7 0.08 -17.18 6.73
C GLU A 7 1.24 -17.84 7.47
N LYS A 8 2.46 -17.43 7.16
CA LYS A 8 3.65 -18.11 7.65
C LYS A 8 4.47 -17.32 8.65
N TYR A 9 4.30 -16.01 8.70
CA TYR A 9 5.14 -15.18 9.57
C TYR A 9 4.49 -13.84 9.83
N SER A 10 5.08 -13.10 10.76
CA SER A 10 4.69 -11.73 11.02
C SER A 10 5.93 -10.86 10.89
N GLU A 11 5.73 -9.60 10.50
CA GLU A 11 6.81 -8.65 10.43
C GLU A 11 6.30 -7.24 10.76
N GLU A 12 7.21 -6.37 11.15
CA GLU A 12 6.82 -5.01 11.44
C GLU A 12 6.48 -4.28 10.15
N TYR A 13 5.48 -3.41 10.24
CA TYR A 13 5.11 -2.58 9.10
C TYR A 13 6.28 -1.69 8.70
N SER A 14 6.59 -1.65 7.42
CA SER A 14 7.64 -0.80 6.88
C SER A 14 7.03 0.21 5.91
N ARG A 15 7.07 1.48 6.29
CA ARG A 15 6.58 2.56 5.43
C ARG A 15 7.34 2.58 4.10
N ASP A 16 8.65 2.40 4.15
CA ASP A 16 9.46 2.46 2.93
C ASP A 16 9.10 1.36 1.94
N ARG A 17 8.90 0.14 2.43
CA ARG A 17 8.49 -0.97 1.56
C ARG A 17 7.10 -0.73 0.99
N HIS A 18 6.20 -0.25 1.83
CA HIS A 18 4.81 0.03 1.43
C HIS A 18 4.79 1.12 0.35
N ARG A 19 5.49 2.23 0.60
CA ARG A 19 5.58 3.33 -0.36
C ARG A 19 6.20 2.86 -1.68
N ALA A 20 7.27 2.08 -1.60
CA ALA A 20 7.94 1.59 -2.80
C ALA A 20 7.02 0.69 -3.63
N ALA A 21 6.23 -0.15 -2.97
CA ALA A 21 5.29 -1.02 -3.68
C ALA A 21 4.21 -0.20 -4.40
N VAL A 22 3.67 0.82 -3.73
CA VAL A 22 2.65 1.68 -4.34
C VAL A 22 3.25 2.45 -5.52
N ALA A 23 4.44 3.03 -5.34
CA ALA A 23 5.10 3.78 -6.41
C ALA A 23 5.41 2.90 -7.61
N ARG A 24 5.88 1.67 -7.36
CA ARG A 24 6.18 0.73 -8.43
C ARG A 24 4.94 0.41 -9.25
N THR A 25 3.82 0.19 -8.58
CA THR A 25 2.57 -0.11 -9.26
C THR A 25 2.11 1.08 -10.09
N ALA A 26 2.22 2.29 -9.56
CA ALA A 26 1.85 3.50 -10.30
C ALA A 26 2.71 3.65 -11.55
N ARG A 27 4.02 3.40 -11.44
CA ARG A 27 4.90 3.47 -12.60
C ARG A 27 4.55 2.39 -13.63
N ALA A 28 4.23 1.19 -13.17
CA ALA A 28 3.83 0.11 -14.06
C ALA A 28 2.55 0.44 -14.82
N ASN A 29 1.69 1.28 -14.23
CA ASN A 29 0.47 1.75 -14.89
C ASN A 29 0.70 3.02 -15.71
N GLY A 30 1.96 3.40 -15.92
CA GLY A 30 2.30 4.53 -16.80
C GLY A 30 2.47 5.88 -16.13
N THR A 31 2.38 5.94 -14.80
CA THR A 31 2.57 7.19 -14.08
C THR A 31 4.04 7.58 -14.11
N HIS A 32 4.29 8.85 -14.38
CA HIS A 32 5.64 9.39 -14.41
C HIS A 32 6.32 9.19 -13.04
N PRO A 33 7.64 8.89 -12.99
CA PRO A 33 8.31 8.59 -11.71
C PRO A 33 8.10 9.61 -10.60
N GLY A 34 8.21 10.89 -10.86
CA GLY A 34 8.00 11.93 -9.86
C GLY A 34 6.57 11.94 -9.34
N ASP A 35 5.62 11.79 -10.24
CA ASP A 35 4.20 11.74 -9.88
C ASP A 35 3.87 10.47 -9.12
N ALA A 36 4.52 9.36 -9.47
CA ALA A 36 4.33 8.09 -8.79
C ALA A 36 4.79 8.18 -7.34
N GLU A 37 5.89 8.87 -7.07
CA GLU A 37 6.36 9.05 -5.70
C GLU A 37 5.39 9.92 -4.90
N ASN A 38 4.90 11.01 -5.48
CA ASN A 38 3.92 11.86 -4.80
C ASN A 38 2.63 11.11 -4.51
N PHE A 39 2.16 10.34 -5.48
CA PHE A 39 0.99 9.50 -5.32
C PHE A 39 1.20 8.51 -4.17
N ALA A 40 2.36 7.86 -4.14
CA ALA A 40 2.66 6.89 -3.10
C ALA A 40 2.71 7.51 -1.71
N HIS A 41 3.30 8.69 -1.57
CA HIS A 41 3.30 9.40 -0.29
C HIS A 41 1.88 9.69 0.19
N ASN A 42 1.03 10.18 -0.70
CA ASN A 42 -0.34 10.51 -0.34
C ASN A 42 -1.13 9.28 0.08
N VAL A 43 -0.98 8.19 -0.66
CA VAL A 43 -1.66 6.94 -0.34
C VAL A 43 -1.19 6.40 1.02
N VAL A 44 0.12 6.35 1.21
CA VAL A 44 0.68 5.78 2.44
C VAL A 44 0.32 6.64 3.65
N ASP A 45 0.31 7.96 3.50
CA ASP A 45 -0.12 8.84 4.60
C ASP A 45 -1.53 8.51 5.07
N LYS A 46 -2.44 8.28 4.13
CA LYS A 46 -3.83 7.94 4.48
C LYS A 46 -3.92 6.57 5.11
N VAL A 47 -3.20 5.60 4.58
CA VAL A 47 -3.20 4.26 5.15
C VAL A 47 -2.61 4.28 6.56
N GLU A 48 -1.55 5.04 6.77
CA GLU A 48 -0.96 5.14 8.10
C GLU A 48 -1.89 5.78 9.12
N SER A 49 -2.73 6.71 8.69
CA SER A 49 -3.75 7.25 9.58
C SER A 49 -4.71 6.17 10.06
N TRP A 50 -5.05 5.25 9.16
CA TRP A 50 -5.90 4.09 9.51
C TRP A 50 -5.15 3.12 10.42
N LEU A 51 -3.83 2.95 10.23
CA LEU A 51 -3.03 2.04 11.05
C LEU A 51 -2.74 2.55 12.46
N ARG A 52 -2.94 3.82 12.70
CA ARG A 52 -2.44 4.50 13.90
C ARG A 52 -2.81 3.84 15.22
N ASP A 53 -4.02 3.32 15.34
CA ASP A 53 -4.50 2.72 16.58
C ASP A 53 -4.57 1.20 16.50
N LYS A 54 -3.90 0.60 15.54
CA LYS A 54 -3.89 -0.85 15.38
C LYS A 54 -2.58 -1.43 15.87
N GLU A 55 -2.65 -2.59 16.50
CA GLU A 55 -1.45 -3.29 16.93
C GLU A 55 -0.99 -4.30 15.91
N GLU A 56 -1.94 -4.94 15.23
CA GLU A 56 -1.60 -5.87 14.16
C GLU A 56 -2.73 -5.93 13.14
N ILE A 57 -2.37 -6.25 11.91
CA ILE A 57 -3.30 -6.41 10.80
C ILE A 57 -2.81 -7.55 9.93
N THR A 58 -3.68 -8.10 9.11
CA THR A 58 -3.23 -9.10 8.15
C THR A 58 -2.70 -8.40 6.90
N ALA A 59 -1.82 -9.10 6.16
CA ALA A 59 -1.33 -8.59 4.90
C ALA A 59 -2.48 -8.34 3.92
N SER A 60 -3.50 -9.21 3.93
CA SER A 60 -4.69 -9.04 3.10
C SER A 60 -5.44 -7.76 3.43
N GLU A 61 -5.60 -7.47 4.73
CA GLU A 61 -6.27 -6.23 5.14
C GLU A 61 -5.49 -5.00 4.70
N LEU A 62 -4.17 -5.04 4.87
CA LEU A 62 -3.33 -3.92 4.46
C LEU A 62 -3.44 -3.68 2.96
N SER A 63 -3.38 -4.75 2.16
CA SER A 63 -3.51 -4.63 0.71
C SER A 63 -4.88 -4.08 0.30
N ALA A 64 -5.94 -4.55 0.95
CA ALA A 64 -7.30 -4.10 0.64
C ALA A 64 -7.50 -2.63 0.97
N VAL A 65 -7.03 -2.20 2.13
CA VAL A 65 -7.14 -0.80 2.54
C VAL A 65 -6.32 0.09 1.61
N THR A 66 -5.11 -0.36 1.26
CA THR A 66 -4.25 0.38 0.36
C THR A 66 -4.91 0.55 -1.00
N ALA A 67 -5.45 -0.53 -1.56
CA ALA A 67 -6.14 -0.46 -2.85
C ALA A 67 -7.36 0.46 -2.80
N ASN A 68 -8.12 0.43 -1.70
CA ASN A 68 -9.26 1.33 -1.55
C ASN A 68 -8.85 2.80 -1.53
N VAL A 69 -7.74 3.12 -0.86
CA VAL A 69 -7.23 4.48 -0.85
C VAL A 69 -6.74 4.87 -2.24
N MET A 70 -6.03 3.98 -2.90
CA MET A 70 -5.54 4.23 -4.26
C MET A 70 -6.68 4.51 -5.24
N ALA A 71 -7.80 3.79 -5.07
CA ALA A 71 -8.96 3.95 -5.95
C ALA A 71 -9.57 5.35 -5.87
N GLU A 72 -9.36 6.06 -4.76
CA GLU A 72 -9.81 7.45 -4.64
C GLU A 72 -9.09 8.37 -5.62
N TYR A 73 -7.91 7.97 -6.07
CA TYR A 73 -7.08 8.74 -7.00
C TYR A 73 -7.09 8.16 -8.40
N ASP A 74 -6.99 6.85 -8.51
CA ASP A 74 -6.86 6.17 -9.81
C ASP A 74 -7.27 4.71 -9.67
N GLU A 75 -8.44 4.37 -10.22
CA GLU A 75 -8.97 3.02 -10.13
C GLU A 75 -8.12 1.97 -10.84
N ASP A 76 -7.50 2.33 -11.96
CA ASP A 76 -6.68 1.38 -12.72
C ASP A 76 -5.44 0.98 -11.92
N THR A 77 -4.79 1.96 -11.30
CA THR A 77 -3.62 1.68 -10.47
C THR A 77 -4.03 0.85 -9.25
N ALA A 78 -5.18 1.15 -8.67
CA ALA A 78 -5.69 0.39 -7.52
C ALA A 78 -5.95 -1.07 -7.90
N TYR A 79 -6.55 -1.30 -9.05
CA TYR A 79 -6.83 -2.65 -9.52
C TYR A 79 -5.53 -3.43 -9.72
N LEU A 80 -4.54 -2.80 -10.33
CA LEU A 80 -3.26 -3.44 -10.59
C LEU A 80 -2.56 -3.80 -9.27
N TYR A 81 -2.62 -2.90 -8.29
CA TYR A 81 -2.03 -3.15 -6.98
C TYR A 81 -2.68 -4.36 -6.30
N GLY A 82 -3.99 -4.41 -6.31
CA GLY A 82 -4.74 -5.50 -5.71
C GLY A 82 -4.47 -6.85 -6.38
N SER A 83 -4.13 -6.83 -7.67
CA SER A 83 -3.86 -8.06 -8.42
C SER A 83 -2.44 -8.57 -8.21
N GLU A 84 -1.47 -7.68 -8.07
CA GLU A 84 -0.06 -8.03 -8.07
C GLU A 84 0.58 -8.07 -6.69
N ASN A 85 0.13 -7.23 -5.79
CA ASN A 85 0.77 -7.11 -4.49
C ASN A 85 -0.02 -7.83 -3.42
N ARG A 86 0.44 -9.01 -3.09
CA ARG A 86 -0.16 -9.79 -2.02
C ARG A 86 0.52 -9.53 -0.70
N LEU A 87 1.77 -9.03 -0.80
CA LEU A 87 2.56 -8.61 0.34
C LEU A 87 3.05 -7.23 -0.02
N PHE A 88 2.82 -6.28 0.82
CA PHE A 88 3.28 -4.94 0.57
C PHE A 88 4.80 -4.85 0.62
#